data_4fdaa3c9722a48849411d8673809fd05
#
_entry.id   4fdaa3c9722a48849411d8673809fd05
#
_cell.length_a   1.000
_cell.length_b   1.000
_cell.length_c   1.000
_cell.angle_alpha   90.00
_cell.angle_beta   90.00
_cell.angle_gamma   90.00
#
_symmetry.space_group_name_H-M   'P 1'
#
loop_
_entity.id
_entity.type
_entity.pdbx_description
1 polymer ?
#
loop_
_entity_poly.entity_id
_entity_poly.type
_entity_poly.pdbx_seq_one_letter_code
_entity_poly.pdbx_strand_id
1 'polypeptide(L)'
;CELRPNDEPRVLDFLSRFFPALEPQLKKHAACMYTLTPDKHFVLDIHPECPAVVLGAGFSGHGFKFATVVGEILAELALDGKTRQPIEFLGLSRFA
;
A
#
# COMPACT_ATOMS: atom_id res chain seq x y z
N CYS A 1 -4.83 -16.15 7.39
CA CYS A 1 -5.83 -15.09 7.10
C CYS A 1 -7.21 -15.74 7.13
N GLU A 2 -8.06 -15.30 8.05
CA GLU A 2 -9.41 -15.82 8.18
C GLU A 2 -10.41 -14.77 7.71
N LEU A 3 -11.48 -15.22 7.05
CA LEU A 3 -12.62 -14.40 6.71
C LEU A 3 -13.38 -14.02 7.98
N ARG A 4 -13.80 -12.77 8.10
CA ARG A 4 -14.56 -12.30 9.25
C ARG A 4 -16.06 -12.29 8.90
N PRO A 5 -16.94 -12.71 9.83
CA PRO A 5 -18.39 -12.76 9.57
C PRO A 5 -19.01 -11.41 9.15
N ASN A 6 -18.38 -10.31 9.52
CA ASN A 6 -18.88 -8.95 9.25
C ASN A 6 -18.31 -8.32 7.95
N ASP A 7 -17.47 -9.02 7.20
CA ASP A 7 -16.86 -8.42 6.00
C ASP A 7 -17.91 -8.23 4.88
N GLU A 8 -18.71 -9.25 4.61
CA GLU A 8 -19.78 -9.18 3.61
C GLU A 8 -20.89 -8.17 3.99
N PRO A 9 -21.48 -8.21 5.21
CA PRO A 9 -22.51 -7.25 5.60
C PRO A 9 -22.07 -5.79 5.46
N ARG A 10 -20.82 -5.46 5.74
CA ARG A 10 -20.30 -4.09 5.58
C ARG A 10 -20.29 -3.62 4.13
N VAL A 11 -19.93 -4.51 3.21
CA VAL A 11 -19.96 -4.20 1.78
C VAL A 11 -21.39 -4.04 1.28
N LEU A 12 -22.28 -4.92 1.70
CA LEU A 12 -23.71 -4.87 1.34
C LEU A 12 -24.37 -3.59 1.86
N ASP A 13 -24.11 -3.17 3.10
CA ASP A 13 -24.61 -1.91 3.66
C ASP A 13 -24.14 -0.70 2.82
N PHE A 14 -22.85 -0.66 2.46
CA PHE A 14 -22.35 0.39 1.59
C PHE A 14 -23.07 0.40 0.23
N LEU A 15 -23.18 -0.76 -0.42
CA LEU A 15 -23.82 -0.88 -1.73
C LEU A 15 -25.28 -0.45 -1.68
N SER A 16 -26.04 -0.84 -0.65
CA SER A 16 -27.44 -0.46 -0.51
C SER A 16 -27.65 1.06 -0.37
N ARG A 17 -26.71 1.76 0.26
CA ARG A 17 -26.77 3.20 0.45
C ARG A 17 -26.45 3.99 -0.82
N PHE A 18 -25.40 3.58 -1.53
CA PHE A 18 -24.86 4.36 -2.65
C PHE A 18 -25.28 3.86 -4.02
N PHE A 19 -25.75 2.61 -4.09
CA PHE A 19 -26.18 1.95 -5.33
C PHE A 19 -27.51 1.22 -5.14
N PRO A 20 -28.62 1.90 -4.79
CA PRO A 20 -29.87 1.25 -4.37
C PRO A 20 -30.54 0.40 -5.47
N ALA A 21 -30.20 0.63 -6.74
CA ALA A 21 -30.68 -0.18 -7.86
C ALA A 21 -29.85 -1.45 -8.11
N LEU A 22 -28.78 -1.67 -7.36
CA LEU A 22 -27.93 -2.84 -7.52
C LEU A 22 -28.45 -3.98 -6.64
N GLU A 23 -28.58 -5.17 -7.23
CA GLU A 23 -28.85 -6.43 -6.51
C GLU A 23 -27.54 -7.21 -6.36
N PRO A 24 -26.74 -6.96 -5.31
CA PRO A 24 -25.43 -7.53 -5.17
C PRO A 24 -25.51 -9.03 -4.82
N GLN A 25 -24.68 -9.85 -5.47
CA GLN A 25 -24.52 -11.26 -5.15
C GLN A 25 -23.04 -11.53 -4.87
N LEU A 26 -22.76 -12.08 -3.69
CA LEU A 26 -21.41 -12.54 -3.36
C LEU A 26 -21.03 -13.72 -4.26
N LYS A 27 -20.01 -13.54 -5.09
CA LYS A 27 -19.48 -14.61 -5.94
C LYS A 27 -18.23 -15.25 -5.36
N LYS A 28 -17.39 -14.45 -4.72
CA LYS A 28 -16.14 -14.91 -4.13
C LYS A 28 -15.70 -13.95 -3.02
N HIS A 29 -15.20 -14.52 -1.95
CA HIS A 29 -14.61 -13.79 -0.83
C HIS A 29 -13.25 -14.41 -0.51
N ALA A 30 -12.24 -13.58 -0.32
CA ALA A 30 -10.91 -14.00 0.07
C ALA A 30 -10.27 -12.98 1.00
N ALA A 31 -9.63 -13.46 2.05
CA ALA A 31 -8.81 -12.63 2.91
C ALA A 31 -7.39 -12.55 2.34
N CYS A 32 -6.86 -11.33 2.22
CA CYS A 32 -5.50 -11.07 1.79
C CYS A 32 -4.65 -10.59 2.96
N MET A 33 -3.34 -10.89 2.90
CA MET A 33 -2.36 -10.33 3.81
C MET A 33 -1.78 -9.05 3.23
N TYR A 34 -1.63 -8.03 4.07
CA TYR A 34 -0.92 -6.80 3.74
C TYR A 34 0.35 -6.69 4.57
N THR A 35 1.42 -6.21 3.95
CA THR A 35 2.60 -5.76 4.68
C THR A 35 2.29 -4.40 5.28
N LEU A 36 2.12 -4.35 6.59
CA LEU A 36 1.83 -3.14 7.33
C LEU A 36 3.08 -2.63 8.03
N THR A 37 3.35 -1.36 7.90
CA THR A 37 4.27 -0.63 8.77
C THR A 37 3.54 -0.16 10.02
N PRO A 38 4.23 0.14 11.14
CA PRO A 38 3.60 0.63 12.36
C PRO A 38 2.76 1.89 12.15
N ASP A 39 3.21 2.80 11.28
CA ASP A 39 2.56 4.06 10.93
C ASP A 39 1.66 3.95 9.68
N LYS A 40 1.62 2.78 9.02
CA LYS A 40 0.89 2.51 7.78
C LYS A 40 1.33 3.35 6.56
N HIS A 41 2.45 4.07 6.65
CA HIS A 41 3.08 4.72 5.52
C HIS A 41 4.03 3.76 4.80
N PHE A 42 4.26 4.01 3.51
CA PHE A 42 5.19 3.23 2.71
C PHE A 42 6.63 3.37 3.22
N VAL A 43 7.48 2.46 2.84
CA VAL A 43 8.94 2.59 2.93
C VAL A 43 9.46 2.77 1.51
N LEU A 44 10.06 3.93 1.22
CA LEU A 44 10.77 4.21 0.00
C LEU A 44 12.12 4.81 0.39
N ASP A 45 13.19 4.03 0.25
CA ASP A 45 14.52 4.44 0.73
C ASP A 45 15.63 3.65 0.03
N ILE A 46 16.85 4.13 0.17
CA ILE A 46 18.07 3.36 -0.11
C ILE A 46 18.45 2.61 1.16
N HIS A 47 18.84 1.35 1.04
CA HIS A 47 19.25 0.55 2.20
C HIS A 47 20.48 1.17 2.87
N PRO A 48 20.42 1.45 4.20
CA PRO A 48 21.47 2.24 4.87
C PRO A 48 22.84 1.58 4.87
N GLU A 49 22.90 0.25 4.89
CA GLU A 49 24.15 -0.52 4.88
C GLU A 49 24.55 -1.02 3.49
N CYS A 50 23.67 -0.90 2.49
CA CYS A 50 23.92 -1.36 1.13
C CYS A 50 23.34 -0.38 0.10
N PRO A 51 24.06 0.66 -0.28
CA PRO A 51 23.58 1.71 -1.19
C PRO A 51 23.17 1.21 -2.59
N ALA A 52 23.58 0.00 -2.96
CA ALA A 52 23.13 -0.63 -4.22
C ALA A 52 21.71 -1.22 -4.15
N VAL A 53 21.09 -1.21 -2.97
CA VAL A 53 19.74 -1.74 -2.76
C VAL A 53 18.77 -0.60 -2.50
N VAL A 54 17.74 -0.50 -3.32
CA VAL A 54 16.62 0.43 -3.15
C VAL A 54 15.42 -0.34 -2.64
N LEU A 55 14.73 0.21 -1.66
CA LEU A 55 13.63 -0.43 -0.95
C LEU A 55 12.29 0.22 -1.30
N GLY A 56 11.33 -0.61 -1.68
CA GLY A 56 9.93 -0.23 -1.81
C GLY A 56 9.06 -1.26 -1.09
N ALA A 57 8.54 -0.93 0.09
CA ALA A 57 7.81 -1.87 0.93
C ALA A 57 6.71 -1.21 1.77
N GLY A 58 5.98 -2.03 2.53
CA GLY A 58 4.99 -1.54 3.48
C GLY A 58 3.81 -0.80 2.86
N PHE A 59 3.35 -1.23 1.68
CA PHE A 59 2.27 -0.54 0.95
C PHE A 59 0.89 -0.62 1.61
N SER A 60 0.76 -1.32 2.72
CA SER A 60 -0.36 -1.28 3.67
C SER A 60 -1.75 -1.46 3.04
N GLY A 61 -1.82 -2.20 1.93
CA GLY A 61 -3.06 -2.51 1.20
C GLY A 61 -3.59 -1.39 0.30
N HIS A 62 -2.86 -0.28 0.12
CA HIS A 62 -3.31 0.85 -0.72
C HIS A 62 -2.25 1.39 -1.69
N GLY A 63 -1.17 0.64 -1.92
CA GLY A 63 -0.06 1.05 -2.78
C GLY A 63 -0.36 1.07 -4.27
N PHE A 64 -1.31 0.28 -4.76
CA PHE A 64 -1.54 0.11 -6.20
C PHE A 64 -1.78 1.44 -6.94
N LYS A 65 -2.58 2.32 -6.38
CA LYS A 65 -2.86 3.65 -6.97
C LYS A 65 -1.63 4.57 -7.06
N PHE A 66 -0.55 4.25 -6.37
CA PHE A 66 0.72 4.99 -6.38
C PHE A 66 1.80 4.32 -7.24
N ALA A 67 1.49 3.22 -7.91
CA ALA A 67 2.48 2.39 -8.61
C ALA A 67 3.36 3.19 -9.60
N THR A 68 2.79 4.15 -10.31
CA THR A 68 3.52 4.99 -11.28
C THR A 68 4.53 5.89 -10.60
N VAL A 69 4.11 6.67 -9.59
CA VAL A 69 5.01 7.57 -8.88
C VAL A 69 6.03 6.81 -8.02
N VAL A 70 5.64 5.69 -7.43
CA VAL A 70 6.57 4.82 -6.71
C VAL A 70 7.62 4.25 -7.65
N GLY A 71 7.23 3.81 -8.84
CA GLY A 71 8.16 3.34 -9.86
C GLY A 71 9.16 4.40 -10.29
N GLU A 72 8.71 5.65 -10.49
CA GLU A 72 9.59 6.79 -10.78
C GLU A 72 10.58 7.04 -9.65
N ILE A 73 10.10 7.13 -8.40
CA ILE A 73 10.94 7.33 -7.22
C ILE A 73 12.02 6.24 -7.10
N LEU A 74 11.62 4.97 -7.20
CA LEU A 74 12.57 3.86 -7.07
C LEU A 74 13.61 3.86 -8.19
N ALA A 75 13.22 4.23 -9.42
CA ALA A 75 14.14 4.37 -10.54
C ALA A 75 15.13 5.52 -10.32
N GLU A 76 14.66 6.69 -9.89
CA GLU A 76 15.53 7.84 -9.58
C GLU A 76 16.49 7.51 -8.42
N LEU A 77 16.02 6.86 -7.36
CA LEU A 77 16.89 6.42 -6.25
C LEU A 77 17.95 5.42 -6.72
N ALA A 78 17.59 4.49 -7.61
CA ALA A 78 18.51 3.47 -8.10
C ALA A 78 19.56 4.03 -9.07
N LEU A 79 19.21 5.00 -9.90
CA LEU A 79 20.08 5.55 -10.93
C LEU A 79 20.89 6.74 -10.43
N ASP A 80 20.27 7.63 -9.67
CA ASP A 80 20.82 8.92 -9.28
C ASP A 80 21.12 9.04 -7.78
N GLY A 81 20.71 8.05 -6.98
CA GLY A 81 20.83 8.05 -5.52
C GLY A 81 19.95 9.08 -4.81
N LYS A 82 19.04 9.74 -5.54
CA LYS A 82 18.12 10.76 -5.04
C LYS A 82 16.91 10.88 -5.93
N THR A 83 15.82 11.41 -5.38
CA THR A 83 14.59 11.72 -6.13
C THR A 83 14.21 13.19 -5.93
N ARG A 84 13.39 13.72 -6.83
CA ARG A 84 12.79 15.06 -6.72
C ARG A 84 11.54 15.06 -5.85
N GLN A 85 10.99 13.90 -5.58
CA GLN A 85 9.77 13.76 -4.78
C GLN A 85 10.10 13.91 -3.28
N PRO A 86 9.23 14.56 -2.50
CA PRO A 86 9.42 14.76 -1.06
C PRO A 86 9.11 13.45 -0.30
N ILE A 87 10.07 12.54 -0.24
CA ILE A 87 9.91 11.21 0.37
C ILE A 87 10.59 11.05 1.73
N GLU A 88 11.13 12.09 2.32
CA GLU A 88 11.88 12.03 3.57
C GLU A 88 11.08 11.36 4.69
N PHE A 89 9.77 11.58 4.72
CA PHE A 89 8.84 10.96 5.67
C PHE A 89 8.60 9.46 5.42
N LEU A 90 9.06 8.92 4.30
CA LEU A 90 8.95 7.50 3.93
C LEU A 90 10.26 6.73 4.19
N GLY A 91 11.32 7.41 4.65
CA GLY A 91 12.61 6.81 4.94
C GLY A 91 12.58 5.81 6.10
N LEU A 92 13.50 4.84 6.09
CA LEU A 92 13.65 3.83 7.14
C LEU A 92 14.02 4.43 8.49
N SER A 93 14.76 5.55 8.50
CA SER A 93 15.23 6.23 9.72
C SER A 93 14.10 6.65 10.66
N ARG A 94 12.86 6.75 10.18
CA ARG A 94 11.70 7.08 11.02
C ARG A 94 11.31 5.97 12.01
N PHE A 95 11.90 4.77 11.87
CA PHE A 95 11.69 3.65 12.79
C PHE A 95 12.87 3.40 13.73
N ALA A 96 13.91 4.22 13.64
CA ALA A 96 15.10 4.10 14.48
C ALA A 96 14.91 4.71 15.86
#